data_c693c7de8b363e72cf0e02661436f407
#
_entry.id   c693c7de8b363e72cf0e02661436f407
#
_cell.length_a   1.000
_cell.length_b   1.000
_cell.length_c   1.000
_cell.angle_alpha   90.00
_cell.angle_beta   90.00
_cell.angle_gamma   90.00
#
_symmetry.space_group_name_H-M   'P 1'
#
loop_
_entity.id
_entity.type
_entity.pdbx_description
1 polymer ?
#
loop_
_entity_poly.entity_id
_entity_poly.type
_entity_poly.pdbx_seq_one_letter_code
_entity_poly.pdbx_strand_id
1 'polypeptide(L)'
;IPLRRQRQMCIRDRLKTTRLGYDGKGQVRLSENSNLEEEYRKLQNHSLVYEGFVDFEFEVSVIAARNLSGQVACYDPGQNIHVNGILHTTTVPSQLNNKQTIDAVLIASKILESLNYIGVLGVELFHTKAGLIVNEIAPRVHNSGHWTQNGCSIDQFEQHIRAITGLSLIHI
;
A
#
# COMPACT_ATOMS: atom_id res chain seq x y z
N ILE A 1 -0.38 11.55 -37.89
CA ILE A 1 -0.32 11.35 -36.44
C ILE A 1 -1.52 10.47 -36.08
N PRO A 2 -1.34 9.21 -35.65
CA PRO A 2 -2.48 8.39 -35.27
C PRO A 2 -3.15 9.02 -34.07
N LEU A 3 -4.43 9.31 -34.17
CA LEU A 3 -5.30 9.69 -33.07
C LEU A 3 -5.15 8.66 -31.96
N ARG A 4 -4.63 9.09 -30.82
CA ARG A 4 -4.67 8.30 -29.59
C ARG A 4 -6.12 7.89 -29.39
N ARG A 5 -6.39 6.57 -29.37
CA ARG A 5 -7.67 6.05 -28.89
C ARG A 5 -7.98 6.78 -27.59
N GLN A 6 -9.07 7.54 -27.57
CA GLN A 6 -9.65 8.02 -26.33
C GLN A 6 -9.79 6.78 -25.45
N ARG A 7 -9.04 6.72 -24.35
CA ARG A 7 -9.32 5.70 -23.33
C ARG A 7 -10.77 5.93 -22.93
N GLN A 8 -11.61 4.97 -23.24
CA GLN A 8 -12.92 4.91 -22.61
C GLN A 8 -12.66 5.02 -21.10
N MET A 9 -13.21 6.08 -20.49
CA MET A 9 -13.17 6.25 -19.05
C MET A 9 -13.77 4.98 -18.43
N CYS A 10 -12.94 4.18 -17.77
CA CYS A 10 -13.42 3.01 -17.07
C CYS A 10 -14.33 3.49 -15.94
N ILE A 11 -15.50 2.89 -15.82
CA ILE A 11 -16.62 3.20 -14.90
C ILE A 11 -16.20 3.24 -13.41
N ARG A 12 -14.89 3.14 -13.09
CA ARG A 12 -14.36 2.95 -11.73
C ARG A 12 -13.09 3.73 -11.42
N ASP A 13 -12.76 4.74 -12.22
CA ASP A 13 -11.60 5.60 -11.97
C ASP A 13 -11.76 6.39 -10.66
N ARG A 14 -10.66 6.83 -10.07
CA ARG A 14 -10.67 7.55 -8.79
C ARG A 14 -9.86 8.84 -8.86
N LEU A 15 -10.38 9.87 -8.21
CA LEU A 15 -9.59 11.00 -7.77
C LEU A 15 -9.21 10.76 -6.31
N LYS A 16 -7.92 10.87 -5.99
CA LYS A 16 -7.40 10.75 -4.63
C LYS A 16 -6.57 11.97 -4.25
N THR A 17 -6.60 12.36 -2.99
CA THR A 17 -5.61 13.29 -2.45
C THR A 17 -4.25 12.61 -2.42
N THR A 18 -3.18 13.36 -2.75
CA THR A 18 -1.80 12.83 -2.75
C THR A 18 -1.30 12.51 -1.35
N ARG A 19 -1.94 13.05 -0.33
CA ARG A 19 -1.57 12.90 1.09
C ARG A 19 -2.81 12.96 1.98
N LEU A 20 -2.69 12.46 3.20
CA LEU A 20 -3.68 12.56 4.28
C LEU A 20 -5.01 11.82 4.00
N GLY A 21 -5.07 10.94 3.00
CA GLY A 21 -6.18 10.01 2.83
C GLY A 21 -6.11 8.89 3.89
N TYR A 22 -7.25 8.51 4.46
CA TYR A 22 -7.37 7.38 5.40
C TYR A 22 -8.80 6.85 5.41
N ASP A 23 -9.00 5.58 5.66
CA ASP A 23 -10.31 4.94 5.79
C ASP A 23 -11.29 5.30 4.65
N GLY A 24 -10.79 5.32 3.41
CA GLY A 24 -11.57 5.70 2.23
C GLY A 24 -11.87 7.20 2.10
N LYS A 25 -11.41 8.05 3.02
CA LYS A 25 -11.51 9.52 2.91
C LYS A 25 -10.45 10.08 1.97
N GLY A 26 -10.72 11.26 1.42
CA GLY A 26 -9.82 11.91 0.46
C GLY A 26 -9.82 11.26 -0.93
N GLN A 27 -10.84 10.45 -1.25
CA GLN A 27 -11.03 9.86 -2.58
C GLN A 27 -12.47 9.94 -3.04
N VAL A 28 -12.64 10.03 -4.35
CA VAL A 28 -13.94 10.02 -5.03
C VAL A 28 -13.87 9.04 -6.20
N ARG A 29 -14.85 8.15 -6.28
CA ARG A 29 -15.02 7.27 -7.45
C ARG A 29 -15.69 8.05 -8.56
N LEU A 30 -15.15 7.92 -9.76
CA LEU A 30 -15.71 8.52 -10.96
C LEU A 30 -16.48 7.47 -11.75
N SER A 31 -17.61 7.88 -12.30
CA SER A 31 -18.42 7.12 -13.26
C SER A 31 -18.53 7.91 -14.55
N GLU A 32 -19.04 7.28 -15.61
CA GLU A 32 -19.30 7.96 -16.89
C GLU A 32 -20.19 9.20 -16.76
N ASN A 33 -21.05 9.24 -15.75
CA ASN A 33 -21.98 10.32 -15.48
C ASN A 33 -21.47 11.31 -14.40
N SER A 34 -20.25 11.13 -13.89
CA SER A 34 -19.69 12.01 -12.88
C SER A 34 -19.33 13.37 -13.47
N ASN A 35 -19.76 14.44 -12.82
CA ASN A 35 -19.31 15.78 -13.12
C ASN A 35 -17.93 15.99 -12.49
N LEU A 36 -16.88 15.89 -13.30
CA LEU A 36 -15.49 16.01 -12.83
C LEU A 36 -15.22 17.31 -12.09
N GLU A 37 -15.83 18.41 -12.48
CA GLU A 37 -15.63 19.71 -11.83
C GLU A 37 -16.25 19.72 -10.42
N GLU A 38 -17.43 19.12 -10.26
CA GLU A 38 -18.07 18.98 -8.96
C GLU A 38 -17.30 18.03 -8.04
N GLU A 39 -16.86 16.89 -8.55
CA GLU A 39 -16.07 15.92 -7.78
C GLU A 39 -14.69 16.51 -7.39
N TYR A 40 -14.05 17.26 -8.29
CA TYR A 40 -12.83 17.99 -8.01
C TYR A 40 -13.04 19.02 -6.88
N ARG A 41 -14.14 19.75 -6.89
CA ARG A 41 -14.45 20.75 -5.85
C ARG A 41 -14.62 20.14 -4.46
N LYS A 42 -15.12 18.91 -4.35
CA LYS A 42 -15.22 18.17 -3.07
C LYS A 42 -13.85 17.89 -2.44
N LEU A 43 -12.82 17.77 -3.27
CA LEU A 43 -11.44 17.50 -2.87
C LEU A 43 -10.53 18.72 -3.03
N GLN A 44 -11.10 19.91 -3.30
CA GLN A 44 -10.33 21.14 -3.46
C GLN A 44 -9.54 21.46 -2.18
N ASN A 45 -8.41 22.13 -2.30
CA ASN A 45 -7.39 22.38 -1.27
C ASN A 45 -6.36 21.26 -1.09
N HIS A 46 -6.40 20.20 -1.92
CA HIS A 46 -5.38 19.16 -1.94
C HIS A 46 -4.82 18.97 -3.35
N SER A 47 -3.57 18.59 -3.44
CA SER A 47 -3.03 18.03 -4.67
C SER A 47 -3.71 16.69 -4.92
N LEU A 48 -4.15 16.45 -6.16
CA LEU A 48 -4.91 15.26 -6.52
C LEU A 48 -4.13 14.37 -7.48
N VAL A 49 -4.37 13.07 -7.38
CA VAL A 49 -3.95 12.06 -8.35
C VAL A 49 -5.21 11.47 -8.98
N TYR A 50 -5.20 11.38 -10.30
CA TYR A 50 -6.20 10.63 -11.05
C TYR A 50 -5.65 9.22 -11.31
N GLU A 51 -6.34 8.21 -10.79
CA GLU A 51 -5.97 6.81 -10.92
C GLU A 51 -6.98 6.06 -11.78
N GLY A 52 -6.45 5.29 -12.75
CA GLY A 52 -7.25 4.32 -13.48
C GLY A 52 -7.63 3.15 -12.56
N PHE A 53 -8.81 2.59 -12.78
CA PHE A 53 -9.22 1.39 -12.06
C PHE A 53 -8.26 0.23 -12.32
N VAL A 54 -7.86 -0.42 -11.26
CA VAL A 54 -7.07 -1.67 -11.30
C VAL A 54 -8.02 -2.84 -11.05
N ASP A 55 -8.13 -3.75 -12.02
CA ASP A 55 -8.83 -5.01 -11.84
C ASP A 55 -7.90 -5.98 -11.10
N PHE A 56 -8.19 -6.21 -9.82
CA PHE A 56 -7.38 -7.05 -8.95
C PHE A 56 -8.19 -8.22 -8.38
N GLU A 57 -7.50 -9.29 -8.06
CA GLU A 57 -8.11 -10.50 -7.49
C GLU A 57 -8.20 -10.40 -5.96
N PHE A 58 -7.15 -9.88 -5.32
CA PHE A 58 -7.11 -9.61 -3.87
C PHE A 58 -6.03 -8.57 -3.55
N GLU A 59 -6.06 -8.09 -2.32
CA GLU A 59 -5.11 -7.11 -1.80
C GLU A 59 -4.14 -7.78 -0.83
N VAL A 60 -2.87 -7.36 -0.85
CA VAL A 60 -1.86 -7.78 0.13
C VAL A 60 -1.11 -6.56 0.66
N SER A 61 -0.54 -6.71 1.84
CA SER A 61 0.36 -5.70 2.40
C SER A 61 1.64 -6.33 2.90
N VAL A 62 2.73 -5.58 2.76
CA VAL A 62 4.03 -5.90 3.33
C VAL A 62 4.39 -4.85 4.36
N ILE A 63 4.68 -5.28 5.57
CA ILE A 63 5.28 -4.43 6.59
C ILE A 63 6.78 -4.61 6.50
N ALA A 64 7.49 -3.53 6.24
CA ALA A 64 8.93 -3.54 6.05
C ALA A 64 9.59 -2.50 6.93
N ALA A 65 10.80 -2.78 7.40
CA ALA A 65 11.60 -1.87 8.22
C ALA A 65 12.99 -1.68 7.60
N ARG A 66 13.55 -0.48 7.71
CA ARG A 66 14.92 -0.16 7.34
C ARG A 66 15.57 0.64 8.46
N ASN A 67 16.79 0.24 8.85
CA ASN A 67 17.54 0.92 9.89
C ASN A 67 18.56 1.93 9.33
N LEU A 68 19.25 2.61 10.25
CA LEU A 68 20.28 3.61 9.93
C LEU A 68 21.45 3.08 9.10
N SER A 69 21.79 1.79 9.24
CA SER A 69 22.85 1.15 8.46
C SER A 69 22.40 0.69 7.07
N GLY A 70 21.12 0.87 6.73
CA GLY A 70 20.53 0.44 5.44
C GLY A 70 20.05 -1.01 5.43
N GLN A 71 20.14 -1.74 6.54
CA GLN A 71 19.59 -3.09 6.65
C GLN A 71 18.07 -3.04 6.53
N VAL A 72 17.51 -3.93 5.73
CA VAL A 72 16.05 -4.07 5.54
C VAL A 72 15.59 -5.43 6.08
N ALA A 73 14.44 -5.42 6.76
CA ALA A 73 13.72 -6.62 7.17
C ALA A 73 12.23 -6.45 6.85
N CYS A 74 11.60 -7.53 6.37
CA CYS A 74 10.18 -7.53 6.02
C CYS A 74 9.46 -8.66 6.75
N TYR A 75 8.24 -8.39 7.17
CA TYR A 75 7.31 -9.44 7.60
C TYR A 75 6.70 -10.15 6.41
N ASP A 76 6.17 -11.35 6.62
CA ASP A 76 5.45 -12.08 5.58
C ASP A 76 4.26 -11.26 5.06
N PRO A 77 4.02 -11.25 3.74
CA PRO A 77 2.90 -10.55 3.17
C PRO A 77 1.57 -11.06 3.69
N GLY A 78 0.75 -10.15 4.24
CA GLY A 78 -0.60 -10.44 4.69
C GLY A 78 -1.63 -10.14 3.61
N GLN A 79 -2.63 -11.01 3.44
CA GLN A 79 -3.77 -10.79 2.57
C GLN A 79 -4.84 -9.99 3.30
N ASN A 80 -5.31 -8.91 2.68
CA ASN A 80 -6.23 -7.96 3.27
C ASN A 80 -7.64 -8.09 2.70
N ILE A 81 -8.62 -7.93 3.56
CA ILE A 81 -10.02 -7.76 3.20
C ILE A 81 -10.49 -6.42 3.75
N HIS A 82 -10.97 -5.55 2.86
CA HIS A 82 -11.56 -4.27 3.21
C HIS A 82 -13.08 -4.32 3.10
N VAL A 83 -13.76 -3.72 4.07
CA VAL A 83 -15.21 -3.53 4.08
C VAL A 83 -15.50 -2.04 4.16
N ASN A 84 -16.21 -1.50 3.18
CA ASN A 84 -16.51 -0.06 3.07
C ASN A 84 -15.26 0.85 3.10
N GLY A 85 -14.12 0.36 2.56
CA GLY A 85 -12.85 1.10 2.53
C GLY A 85 -12.06 1.06 3.84
N ILE A 86 -12.49 0.28 4.83
CA ILE A 86 -11.80 0.08 6.10
C ILE A 86 -11.24 -1.34 6.13
N LEU A 87 -9.99 -1.51 6.53
CA LEU A 87 -9.38 -2.82 6.71
C LEU A 87 -10.13 -3.61 7.79
N HIS A 88 -10.70 -4.75 7.39
CA HIS A 88 -11.46 -5.62 8.28
C HIS A 88 -10.62 -6.82 8.78
N THR A 89 -9.88 -7.47 7.87
CA THR A 89 -9.11 -8.68 8.21
C THR A 89 -7.79 -8.70 7.44
N THR A 90 -6.72 -9.10 8.13
CA THR A 90 -5.45 -9.49 7.53
C THR A 90 -5.17 -10.95 7.87
N THR A 91 -4.90 -11.77 6.85
CA THR A 91 -4.59 -13.20 7.00
C THR A 91 -3.16 -13.47 6.57
N VAL A 92 -2.40 -14.16 7.41
CA VAL A 92 -1.01 -14.57 7.14
C VAL A 92 -0.90 -16.08 7.37
N PRO A 93 -0.30 -16.83 6.46
CA PRO A 93 0.25 -16.40 5.17
C PRO A 93 -0.84 -15.99 4.18
N SER A 94 -0.48 -15.14 3.21
CA SER A 94 -1.34 -14.78 2.10
C SER A 94 -1.44 -15.91 1.06
N GLN A 95 -2.35 -15.77 0.08
CA GLN A 95 -2.49 -16.71 -1.05
C GLN A 95 -1.43 -16.51 -2.15
N LEU A 96 -0.46 -15.63 -1.95
CA LEU A 96 0.65 -15.46 -2.88
C LEU A 96 1.47 -16.75 -2.98
N ASN A 97 1.89 -17.12 -4.18
CA ASN A 97 2.88 -18.17 -4.34
C ASN A 97 4.29 -17.66 -3.94
N ASN A 98 5.26 -18.58 -3.81
CA ASN A 98 6.62 -18.23 -3.35
C ASN A 98 7.28 -17.12 -4.19
N LYS A 99 7.11 -17.13 -5.51
CA LYS A 99 7.67 -16.08 -6.37
C LYS A 99 7.01 -14.73 -6.09
N GLN A 100 5.70 -14.71 -6.00
CA GLN A 100 4.94 -13.47 -5.73
C GLN A 100 5.23 -12.92 -4.33
N THR A 101 5.43 -13.79 -3.34
CA THR A 101 5.88 -13.40 -1.99
C THR A 101 7.23 -12.69 -2.05
N ILE A 102 8.19 -13.25 -2.77
CA ILE A 102 9.51 -12.63 -2.98
C ILE A 102 9.36 -11.29 -3.71
N ASP A 103 8.56 -11.24 -4.76
CA ASP A 103 8.33 -10.01 -5.52
C ASP A 103 7.71 -8.91 -4.64
N ALA A 104 6.74 -9.24 -3.77
CA ALA A 104 6.13 -8.30 -2.83
C ALA A 104 7.16 -7.72 -1.85
N VAL A 105 7.99 -8.56 -1.26
CA VAL A 105 9.07 -8.16 -0.36
C VAL A 105 10.10 -7.28 -1.06
N LEU A 106 10.49 -7.64 -2.29
CA LEU A 106 11.44 -6.84 -3.08
C LEU A 106 10.87 -5.47 -3.45
N ILE A 107 9.57 -5.37 -3.76
CA ILE A 107 8.91 -4.08 -4.02
C ILE A 107 9.00 -3.20 -2.77
N ALA A 108 8.62 -3.73 -1.60
CA ALA A 108 8.67 -2.98 -0.35
C ALA A 108 10.09 -2.52 0.01
N SER A 109 11.09 -3.41 -0.16
CA SER A 109 12.51 -3.09 0.06
C SER A 109 12.99 -1.96 -0.85
N LYS A 110 12.69 -2.03 -2.15
CA LYS A 110 13.06 -0.98 -3.11
C LYS A 110 12.42 0.37 -2.79
N ILE A 111 11.17 0.38 -2.30
CA ILE A 111 10.50 1.61 -1.89
C ILE A 111 11.22 2.23 -0.69
N LEU A 112 11.54 1.43 0.34
CA LEU A 112 12.29 1.89 1.52
C LEU A 112 13.65 2.49 1.13
N GLU A 113 14.39 1.81 0.25
CA GLU A 113 15.69 2.25 -0.24
C GLU A 113 15.57 3.54 -1.06
N SER A 114 14.63 3.60 -2.00
CA SER A 114 14.42 4.76 -2.89
C SER A 114 14.02 6.02 -2.11
N LEU A 115 13.26 5.85 -1.03
CA LEU A 115 12.87 6.95 -0.14
C LEU A 115 13.94 7.29 0.90
N ASN A 116 15.01 6.49 0.99
CA ASN A 116 15.97 6.52 2.10
C ASN A 116 15.29 6.58 3.48
N TYR A 117 14.14 5.88 3.58
CA TYR A 117 13.29 5.90 4.77
C TYR A 117 13.90 5.07 5.89
N ILE A 118 13.83 5.55 7.12
CA ILE A 118 14.28 4.84 8.34
C ILE A 118 13.06 4.65 9.25
N GLY A 119 12.82 3.41 9.63
CA GLY A 119 11.65 3.02 10.40
C GLY A 119 10.81 1.95 9.70
N VAL A 120 9.61 1.71 10.19
CA VAL A 120 8.62 0.80 9.60
C VAL A 120 7.77 1.52 8.57
N LEU A 121 7.53 0.86 7.45
CA LEU A 121 6.67 1.31 6.36
C LEU A 121 5.75 0.18 5.95
N GLY A 122 4.46 0.49 5.80
CA GLY A 122 3.48 -0.41 5.20
C GLY A 122 3.35 -0.14 3.70
N VAL A 123 3.36 -1.19 2.90
CA VAL A 123 3.13 -1.13 1.44
C VAL A 123 1.92 -1.98 1.11
N GLU A 124 0.89 -1.37 0.55
CA GLU A 124 -0.28 -2.07 0.03
C GLU A 124 -0.14 -2.34 -1.45
N LEU A 125 -0.48 -3.56 -1.86
CA LEU A 125 -0.32 -4.07 -3.21
C LEU A 125 -1.63 -4.71 -3.67
N PHE A 126 -1.99 -4.48 -4.92
CA PHE A 126 -3.01 -5.24 -5.62
C PHE A 126 -2.38 -6.45 -6.31
N HIS A 127 -2.92 -7.64 -6.05
CA HIS A 127 -2.60 -8.83 -6.85
C HIS A 127 -3.48 -8.86 -8.08
N THR A 128 -2.85 -8.82 -9.26
CA THR A 128 -3.53 -8.85 -10.56
C THR A 128 -3.02 -10.03 -11.40
N LYS A 129 -3.72 -10.33 -12.48
CA LYS A 129 -3.26 -11.34 -13.46
C LYS A 129 -1.90 -11.00 -14.09
N ALA A 130 -1.53 -9.72 -14.12
CA ALA A 130 -0.26 -9.25 -14.68
C ALA A 130 0.86 -9.16 -13.63
N GLY A 131 0.57 -9.37 -12.35
CA GLY A 131 1.52 -9.26 -11.24
C GLY A 131 1.04 -8.32 -10.15
N LEU A 132 1.98 -7.87 -9.32
CA LEU A 132 1.71 -6.98 -8.20
C LEU A 132 1.81 -5.51 -8.63
N ILE A 133 0.85 -4.71 -8.19
CA ILE A 133 0.80 -3.26 -8.43
C ILE A 133 0.72 -2.55 -7.08
N VAL A 134 1.58 -1.56 -6.86
CA VAL A 134 1.55 -0.73 -5.64
C VAL A 134 0.26 0.10 -5.64
N ASN A 135 -0.51 0.00 -4.56
CA ASN A 135 -1.69 0.82 -4.30
C ASN A 135 -1.30 2.07 -3.50
N GLU A 136 -0.76 1.87 -2.31
CA GLU A 136 -0.35 2.97 -1.45
C GLU A 136 0.81 2.58 -0.54
N ILE A 137 1.45 3.60 0.03
CA ILE A 137 2.49 3.45 1.05
C ILE A 137 2.10 4.24 2.30
N ALA A 138 2.37 3.66 3.46
CA ALA A 138 2.17 4.30 4.74
C ALA A 138 3.53 4.34 5.49
N PRO A 139 4.23 5.50 5.54
CA PRO A 139 5.53 5.61 6.21
C PRO A 139 5.36 5.66 7.74
N ARG A 140 4.82 4.62 8.29
CA ARG A 140 4.50 4.39 9.72
C ARG A 140 4.13 2.93 9.94
N VAL A 141 3.95 2.54 11.20
CA VAL A 141 3.23 1.31 11.56
C VAL A 141 1.84 1.31 10.92
N HIS A 142 1.35 0.13 10.53
CA HIS A 142 0.14 0.00 9.72
C HIS A 142 -0.86 -1.00 10.32
N ASN A 143 -2.16 -0.76 10.08
CA ASN A 143 -3.23 -1.62 10.58
C ASN A 143 -3.06 -3.08 10.15
N SER A 144 -2.65 -3.31 8.92
CA SER A 144 -2.40 -4.66 8.39
C SER A 144 -1.19 -5.35 9.01
N GLY A 145 -0.41 -4.67 9.85
CA GLY A 145 0.70 -5.22 10.63
C GLY A 145 0.36 -5.55 12.08
N HIS A 146 -0.87 -5.32 12.55
CA HIS A 146 -1.25 -5.57 13.94
C HIS A 146 -1.16 -7.04 14.34
N TRP A 147 -1.29 -7.97 13.41
CA TRP A 147 -1.11 -9.41 13.65
C TRP A 147 0.29 -9.74 14.18
N THR A 148 1.30 -8.90 13.90
CA THR A 148 2.67 -9.12 14.38
C THR A 148 2.79 -9.11 15.89
N GLN A 149 1.87 -8.44 16.61
CA GLN A 149 1.87 -8.38 18.08
C GLN A 149 1.71 -9.76 18.73
N ASN A 150 0.97 -10.66 18.07
CA ASN A 150 0.75 -12.01 18.59
C ASN A 150 1.38 -13.11 17.72
N GLY A 151 1.80 -12.76 16.51
CA GLY A 151 2.30 -13.70 15.52
C GLY A 151 3.82 -13.68 15.34
N CYS A 152 4.53 -12.72 15.92
CA CYS A 152 5.98 -12.56 15.75
C CYS A 152 6.68 -12.36 17.09
N SER A 153 7.98 -12.66 17.12
CA SER A 153 8.82 -12.41 18.31
C SER A 153 9.05 -10.92 18.54
N ILE A 154 9.05 -10.14 17.48
CA ILE A 154 9.17 -8.68 17.48
C ILE A 154 8.04 -8.15 16.62
N ASP A 155 7.19 -7.32 17.20
CA ASP A 155 6.10 -6.70 16.47
C ASP A 155 6.55 -5.47 15.68
N GLN A 156 5.65 -4.93 14.85
CA GLN A 156 5.96 -3.76 14.01
C GLN A 156 6.31 -2.50 14.82
N PHE A 157 5.80 -2.35 16.04
CA PHE A 157 6.06 -1.17 16.86
C PHE A 157 7.47 -1.24 17.44
N GLU A 158 7.85 -2.38 18.03
CA GLU A 158 9.21 -2.63 18.49
C GLU A 158 10.19 -2.54 17.30
N GLN A 159 9.83 -3.12 16.15
CA GLN A 159 10.65 -3.06 14.95
C GLN A 159 10.89 -1.63 14.47
N HIS A 160 9.89 -0.74 14.61
CA HIS A 160 10.06 0.67 14.30
C HIS A 160 11.10 1.31 15.23
N ILE A 161 11.00 1.07 16.53
CA ILE A 161 11.97 1.57 17.52
C ILE A 161 13.36 1.03 17.23
N ARG A 162 13.50 -0.27 16.96
CA ARG A 162 14.79 -0.89 16.59
C ARG A 162 15.41 -0.21 15.37
N ALA A 163 14.62 0.04 14.35
CA ALA A 163 15.07 0.67 13.13
C ALA A 163 15.64 2.07 13.36
N ILE A 164 14.93 2.91 14.13
CA ILE A 164 15.35 4.31 14.36
C ILE A 164 16.44 4.46 15.40
N THR A 165 16.66 3.47 16.27
CA THR A 165 17.71 3.48 17.30
C THR A 165 18.96 2.69 16.90
N GLY A 166 18.99 2.13 15.69
CA GLY A 166 20.13 1.37 15.18
C GLY A 166 20.28 -0.03 15.76
N LEU A 167 19.25 -0.58 16.38
CA LEU A 167 19.22 -1.97 16.83
C LEU A 167 19.06 -2.94 15.66
N SER A 168 19.41 -4.21 15.88
CA SER A 168 19.27 -5.27 14.88
C SER A 168 17.81 -5.50 14.49
N LEU A 169 17.55 -5.70 13.19
CA LEU A 169 16.26 -6.05 12.61
C LEU A 169 16.11 -7.56 12.34
N ILE A 170 17.09 -8.39 12.69
CA ILE A 170 17.20 -9.77 12.21
C ILE A 170 16.21 -10.74 12.87
N HIS A 171 15.66 -10.38 14.00
CA HIS A 171 14.79 -11.28 14.80
C HIS A 171 13.31 -10.90 14.66
N ILE A 172 12.79 -11.08 13.48
CA ILE A 172 11.36 -10.92 13.21
C ILE A 172 10.59 -12.19 13.59
#